data_f1a64b3c4fa5b32facbd13600ef09fd9
#
_entry.id   f1a64b3c4fa5b32facbd13600ef09fd9
#
_cell.length_a   1.000
_cell.length_b   1.000
_cell.length_c   1.000
_cell.angle_alpha   90.00
_cell.angle_beta   90.00
_cell.angle_gamma   90.00
#
_symmetry.space_group_name_H-M   'P 1'
#
loop_
_entity.id
_entity.type
_entity.pdbx_description
1 polymer ?
#
loop_
_entity_poly.entity_id
_entity_poly.type
_entity_poly.pdbx_seq_one_letter_code
_entity_poly.pdbx_strand_id
1 'polypeptide(L)'
;MRIGIDARELCGHSTGVGRYLAGLLRQWAVDDRARYHEFVLYAAGPIASSLDSRRFPTRTIPGGAGTWWEQVEVPRAVASDHLDIWFAPAYSAPLRIKAPIVVAIHDLSFVAHPEWFRLREGARRRWLTRQSASHAAAVITISEFSKRELIDRLDVDASKIHVVPPGVEGVVTARRSGPVPPRVLFVGSIFNRRHVPDLIRAFAPIARAHPGTSLDIVGDNRSYPHQDLQQTIAAEQLQAQVRWHRYVTDAELAELYARARTFAFLSEYEGLGLTPLEALATGVPPVLLDTPVARESCGAAALYENVNDLPATTRALESLMFDERIRDHVLAAAPAELSKFSWSRAARDTMAVFEGTGSR
;
A
#
# COMPACT_ATOMS: atom_id res chain seq x y z
N MET A 1 -8.66 17.59 -21.53
CA MET A 1 -9.36 16.28 -21.45
C MET A 1 -10.29 16.29 -20.25
N ARG A 2 -11.39 15.59 -20.38
CA ARG A 2 -12.32 15.33 -19.29
C ARG A 2 -12.09 13.92 -18.73
N ILE A 3 -11.60 13.83 -17.51
CA ILE A 3 -11.13 12.60 -16.86
C ILE A 3 -12.12 12.17 -15.77
N GLY A 4 -12.80 11.06 -15.99
CA GLY A 4 -13.63 10.42 -14.98
C GLY A 4 -12.78 9.53 -14.07
N ILE A 5 -12.94 9.64 -12.77
CA ILE A 5 -12.19 8.88 -11.78
C ILE A 5 -13.13 8.08 -10.88
N ASP A 6 -12.91 6.79 -10.78
CA ASP A 6 -13.56 5.96 -9.76
C ASP A 6 -13.01 6.32 -8.38
N ALA A 7 -13.80 7.02 -7.59
CA ALA A 7 -13.43 7.53 -6.28
C ALA A 7 -14.07 6.75 -5.12
N ARG A 8 -14.59 5.51 -5.36
CA ARG A 8 -15.21 4.69 -4.31
C ARG A 8 -14.28 4.42 -3.12
N GLU A 9 -12.97 4.32 -3.36
CA GLU A 9 -11.97 4.09 -2.33
C GLU A 9 -11.69 5.31 -1.42
N LEU A 10 -12.27 6.46 -1.76
CA LEU A 10 -12.26 7.65 -0.89
C LEU A 10 -13.48 7.71 0.04
N CYS A 11 -14.45 6.79 -0.10
CA CYS A 11 -15.61 6.71 0.77
C CYS A 11 -15.28 5.90 2.03
N GLY A 12 -15.55 6.43 3.21
CA GLY A 12 -15.33 5.74 4.49
C GLY A 12 -13.89 5.72 4.96
N HIS A 13 -13.45 4.60 5.56
CA HIS A 13 -12.09 4.49 6.08
C HIS A 13 -11.05 4.40 4.98
N SER A 14 -9.95 5.15 5.14
CA SER A 14 -8.87 5.19 4.16
C SER A 14 -8.20 3.83 3.98
N THR A 15 -8.23 3.30 2.76
CA THR A 15 -7.48 2.11 2.34
C THR A 15 -6.13 2.49 1.74
N GLY A 16 -5.26 1.51 1.45
CA GLY A 16 -4.02 1.77 0.70
C GLY A 16 -4.28 2.39 -0.67
N VAL A 17 -5.31 1.92 -1.39
CA VAL A 17 -5.74 2.49 -2.68
C VAL A 17 -6.36 3.87 -2.50
N GLY A 18 -7.15 4.08 -1.45
CA GLY A 18 -7.69 5.39 -1.11
C GLY A 18 -6.57 6.42 -0.85
N ARG A 19 -5.52 6.04 -0.12
CA ARG A 19 -4.32 6.89 0.09
C ARG A 19 -3.57 7.16 -1.21
N TYR A 20 -3.43 6.17 -2.09
CA TYR A 20 -2.85 6.34 -3.41
C TYR A 20 -3.61 7.38 -4.23
N LEU A 21 -4.93 7.24 -4.36
CA LEU A 21 -5.74 8.18 -5.10
C LEU A 21 -5.72 9.58 -4.47
N ALA A 22 -5.85 9.69 -3.15
CA ALA A 22 -5.78 10.98 -2.44
C ALA A 22 -4.42 11.66 -2.64
N GLY A 23 -3.32 10.91 -2.67
CA GLY A 23 -1.98 11.42 -2.98
C GLY A 23 -1.89 12.05 -4.37
N LEU A 24 -2.41 11.37 -5.40
CA LEU A 24 -2.48 11.91 -6.76
C LEU A 24 -3.34 13.17 -6.84
N LEU A 25 -4.54 13.15 -6.26
CA LEU A 25 -5.47 14.28 -6.27
C LEU A 25 -4.89 15.51 -5.58
N ARG A 26 -4.18 15.35 -4.46
CA ARG A 26 -3.47 16.46 -3.78
C ARG A 26 -2.43 17.11 -4.69
N GLN A 27 -1.68 16.31 -5.45
CA GLN A 27 -0.70 16.85 -6.39
C GLN A 27 -1.38 17.56 -7.57
N TRP A 28 -2.40 16.96 -8.18
CA TRP A 28 -3.16 17.58 -9.27
C TRP A 28 -3.91 18.83 -8.85
N ALA A 29 -4.19 19.02 -7.58
CA ALA A 29 -4.78 20.26 -7.07
C ALA A 29 -3.85 21.48 -7.22
N VAL A 30 -2.53 21.27 -7.15
CA VAL A 30 -1.52 22.32 -7.16
C VAL A 30 -0.65 22.32 -8.43
N ASP A 31 -0.74 21.30 -9.28
CA ASP A 31 0.03 21.20 -10.52
C ASP A 31 -0.60 22.06 -11.62
N ASP A 32 0.19 22.99 -12.18
CA ASP A 32 -0.26 23.88 -13.25
C ASP A 32 -0.65 23.13 -14.54
N ARG A 33 0.02 22.01 -14.86
CA ARG A 33 -0.33 21.18 -16.04
C ARG A 33 -1.70 20.52 -15.87
N ALA A 34 -2.00 20.05 -14.68
CA ALA A 34 -3.29 19.44 -14.39
C ALA A 34 -4.47 20.42 -14.53
N ARG A 35 -4.24 21.75 -14.51
CA ARG A 35 -5.29 22.78 -14.69
C ARG A 35 -5.94 22.75 -16.08
N TYR A 36 -5.26 22.20 -17.08
CA TYR A 36 -5.80 22.06 -18.44
C TYR A 36 -6.75 20.86 -18.61
N HIS A 37 -6.94 20.07 -17.53
CA HIS A 37 -7.82 18.91 -17.52
C HIS A 37 -8.99 19.13 -16.55
N GLU A 38 -10.16 18.64 -16.94
CA GLU A 38 -11.35 18.58 -16.11
C GLU A 38 -11.42 17.22 -15.43
N PHE A 39 -11.52 17.19 -14.10
CA PHE A 39 -11.68 15.97 -13.33
C PHE A 39 -13.10 15.84 -12.82
N VAL A 40 -13.66 14.63 -12.88
CA VAL A 40 -14.94 14.30 -12.26
C VAL A 40 -14.79 13.05 -11.42
N LEU A 41 -15.03 13.16 -10.12
CA LEU A 41 -14.97 12.02 -9.20
C LEU A 41 -16.34 11.32 -9.16
N TYR A 42 -16.35 10.00 -9.33
CA TYR A 42 -17.55 9.18 -9.22
C TYR A 42 -17.44 8.31 -7.99
N ALA A 43 -18.38 8.48 -7.05
CA ALA A 43 -18.33 7.84 -5.74
C ALA A 43 -19.67 7.20 -5.38
N ALA A 44 -19.64 6.12 -4.58
CA ALA A 44 -20.84 5.44 -4.10
C ALA A 44 -21.50 6.14 -2.90
N GLY A 45 -20.81 7.12 -2.32
CA GLY A 45 -21.23 7.88 -1.15
C GLY A 45 -20.35 9.11 -0.91
N PRO A 46 -20.50 9.78 0.24
CA PRO A 46 -19.68 10.94 0.58
C PRO A 46 -18.19 10.60 0.63
N ILE A 47 -17.36 11.47 0.05
CA ILE A 47 -15.91 11.34 0.12
C ILE A 47 -15.42 11.96 1.44
N ALA A 48 -14.70 11.17 2.22
CA ALA A 48 -14.08 11.61 3.48
C ALA A 48 -12.73 12.30 3.22
N SER A 49 -12.72 13.41 2.47
CA SER A 49 -11.48 14.10 2.08
C SER A 49 -11.72 15.60 1.96
N SER A 50 -10.71 16.40 2.35
CA SER A 50 -10.67 17.86 2.24
C SER A 50 -10.33 18.34 0.81
N LEU A 51 -10.75 17.64 -0.24
CA LEU A 51 -10.52 18.04 -1.62
C LEU A 51 -11.35 19.28 -2.00
N ASP A 52 -10.73 20.19 -2.77
CA ASP A 52 -11.46 21.30 -3.35
C ASP A 52 -12.54 20.80 -4.33
N SER A 53 -13.80 20.94 -3.97
CA SER A 53 -14.95 20.48 -4.77
C SER A 53 -15.11 21.25 -6.10
N ARG A 54 -14.51 22.44 -6.23
CA ARG A 54 -14.49 23.18 -7.50
C ARG A 54 -13.50 22.55 -8.47
N ARG A 55 -12.38 22.07 -7.94
CA ARG A 55 -11.33 21.40 -8.73
C ARG A 55 -11.68 19.95 -9.03
N PHE A 56 -12.33 19.26 -8.08
CA PHE A 56 -12.71 17.86 -8.15
C PHE A 56 -14.21 17.70 -7.85
N PRO A 57 -15.10 18.12 -8.77
CA PRO A 57 -16.52 17.91 -8.60
C PRO A 57 -16.81 16.42 -8.45
N THR A 58 -17.64 16.09 -7.46
CA THR A 58 -17.99 14.71 -7.14
C THR A 58 -19.42 14.43 -7.56
N ARG A 59 -19.61 13.38 -8.34
CA ARG A 59 -20.91 12.83 -8.69
C ARG A 59 -21.17 11.56 -7.89
N THR A 60 -22.13 11.63 -7.00
CA THR A 60 -22.55 10.44 -6.23
C THR A 60 -23.47 9.58 -7.09
N ILE A 61 -23.09 8.30 -7.23
CA ILE A 61 -23.91 7.28 -7.90
C ILE A 61 -24.44 6.39 -6.78
N PRO A 62 -25.76 6.43 -6.48
CA PRO A 62 -26.35 5.63 -5.40
C PRO A 62 -26.13 4.13 -5.59
N GLY A 63 -25.91 3.41 -4.49
CA GLY A 63 -25.72 1.97 -4.48
C GLY A 63 -24.55 1.54 -3.58
N GLY A 64 -24.36 0.23 -3.43
CA GLY A 64 -23.17 -0.30 -2.74
C GLY A 64 -21.95 -0.26 -3.63
N ALA A 65 -20.78 0.02 -3.09
CA ALA A 65 -19.50 0.10 -3.84
C ALA A 65 -18.98 -1.25 -4.43
N GLY A 66 -19.88 -2.19 -4.67
CA GLY A 66 -19.56 -3.54 -5.15
C GLY A 66 -19.52 -3.68 -6.68
N THR A 67 -19.44 -4.94 -7.13
CA THR A 67 -19.35 -5.27 -8.57
C THR A 67 -20.54 -4.79 -9.38
N TRP A 68 -21.75 -4.83 -8.82
CA TRP A 68 -22.95 -4.32 -9.51
C TRP A 68 -22.86 -2.82 -9.77
N TRP A 69 -22.43 -2.07 -8.78
CA TRP A 69 -22.21 -0.63 -8.90
C TRP A 69 -21.20 -0.32 -10.01
N GLU A 70 -20.05 -1.01 -9.97
CA GLU A 70 -18.98 -0.83 -10.97
C GLU A 70 -19.43 -1.22 -12.38
N GLN A 71 -20.09 -2.39 -12.56
CA GLN A 71 -20.34 -2.94 -13.88
C GLN A 71 -21.67 -2.49 -14.51
N VAL A 72 -22.60 -1.92 -13.72
CA VAL A 72 -23.94 -1.54 -14.19
C VAL A 72 -24.25 -0.08 -13.92
N GLU A 73 -24.14 0.38 -12.67
CA GLU A 73 -24.55 1.72 -12.29
C GLU A 73 -23.58 2.79 -12.83
N VAL A 74 -22.27 2.55 -12.72
CA VAL A 74 -21.26 3.48 -13.27
C VAL A 74 -21.40 3.65 -14.79
N PRO A 75 -21.43 2.60 -15.64
CA PRO A 75 -21.62 2.77 -17.08
C PRO A 75 -22.87 3.55 -17.47
N ARG A 76 -23.98 3.31 -16.75
CA ARG A 76 -25.25 4.05 -16.97
C ARG A 76 -25.11 5.53 -16.60
N ALA A 77 -24.50 5.80 -15.46
CA ALA A 77 -24.35 7.16 -14.95
C ALA A 77 -23.45 8.03 -15.82
N VAL A 78 -22.37 7.46 -16.39
CA VAL A 78 -21.39 8.22 -17.19
C VAL A 78 -21.67 8.22 -18.70
N ALA A 79 -22.74 7.56 -19.16
CA ALA A 79 -23.02 7.38 -20.58
C ALA A 79 -23.13 8.71 -21.37
N SER A 80 -23.56 9.78 -20.72
CA SER A 80 -23.73 11.14 -21.29
C SER A 80 -22.63 12.11 -20.91
N ASP A 81 -21.60 11.69 -20.16
CA ASP A 81 -20.64 12.63 -19.58
C ASP A 81 -19.47 12.99 -20.52
N HIS A 82 -19.42 12.35 -21.70
CA HIS A 82 -18.39 12.63 -22.73
C HIS A 82 -16.96 12.63 -22.17
N LEU A 83 -16.62 11.57 -21.44
CA LEU A 83 -15.30 11.40 -20.86
C LEU A 83 -14.26 11.02 -21.91
N ASP A 84 -13.11 11.66 -21.88
CA ASP A 84 -11.95 11.32 -22.71
C ASP A 84 -11.17 10.13 -22.12
N ILE A 85 -11.18 9.99 -20.78
CA ILE A 85 -10.53 8.90 -20.04
C ILE A 85 -11.41 8.48 -18.86
N TRP A 86 -11.42 7.19 -18.59
CA TRP A 86 -11.85 6.62 -17.31
C TRP A 86 -10.67 6.07 -16.54
N PHE A 87 -10.38 6.63 -15.37
CA PHE A 87 -9.35 6.13 -14.46
C PHE A 87 -9.96 5.27 -13.35
N ALA A 88 -9.56 4.00 -13.30
CA ALA A 88 -9.93 3.05 -12.25
C ALA A 88 -8.70 2.75 -11.38
N PRO A 89 -8.58 3.33 -10.16
CA PRO A 89 -7.38 3.20 -9.33
C PRO A 89 -7.28 1.87 -8.57
N ALA A 90 -8.25 0.95 -8.69
CA ALA A 90 -8.42 -0.19 -7.80
C ALA A 90 -8.70 -1.52 -8.53
N TYR A 91 -7.70 -2.10 -9.21
CA TYR A 91 -7.68 -3.48 -9.77
C TYR A 91 -8.70 -3.80 -10.85
N SER A 92 -9.87 -3.19 -10.84
CA SER A 92 -10.95 -3.45 -11.81
C SER A 92 -11.57 -2.16 -12.33
N ALA A 93 -12.18 -2.25 -13.50
CA ALA A 93 -12.86 -1.15 -14.16
C ALA A 93 -14.20 -1.59 -14.76
N PRO A 94 -15.14 -0.67 -15.00
CA PRO A 94 -16.38 -0.98 -15.71
C PRO A 94 -16.08 -1.39 -17.15
N LEU A 95 -16.46 -2.62 -17.54
CA LEU A 95 -16.14 -3.21 -18.85
C LEU A 95 -16.98 -2.64 -20.00
N ARG A 96 -18.06 -1.91 -19.70
CA ARG A 96 -19.01 -1.37 -20.68
C ARG A 96 -19.04 0.16 -20.72
N ILE A 97 -17.88 0.78 -20.54
CA ILE A 97 -17.73 2.24 -20.67
C ILE A 97 -17.16 2.58 -22.05
N LYS A 98 -17.56 3.70 -22.63
CA LYS A 98 -17.11 4.12 -23.97
C LYS A 98 -15.71 4.77 -23.94
N ALA A 99 -15.40 5.48 -22.86
CA ALA A 99 -14.12 6.14 -22.72
C ALA A 99 -12.97 5.12 -22.62
N PRO A 100 -11.78 5.41 -23.16
CA PRO A 100 -10.58 4.63 -22.92
C PRO A 100 -10.32 4.45 -21.43
N ILE A 101 -10.02 3.22 -21.02
CA ILE A 101 -9.82 2.86 -19.63
C ILE A 101 -8.33 2.87 -19.30
N VAL A 102 -7.95 3.58 -18.23
CA VAL A 102 -6.68 3.42 -17.54
C VAL A 102 -6.96 2.77 -16.19
N VAL A 103 -6.42 1.57 -15.96
CA VAL A 103 -6.62 0.84 -14.71
C VAL A 103 -5.32 0.75 -13.92
N ALA A 104 -5.37 1.02 -12.60
CA ALA A 104 -4.23 0.77 -11.73
C ALA A 104 -4.37 -0.59 -11.04
N ILE A 105 -3.33 -1.43 -11.17
CA ILE A 105 -3.24 -2.75 -10.56
C ILE A 105 -1.99 -2.78 -9.70
N HIS A 106 -2.17 -2.72 -8.38
CA HIS A 106 -1.08 -2.52 -7.43
C HIS A 106 -0.34 -3.81 -7.08
N ASP A 107 -1.04 -4.94 -7.02
CA ASP A 107 -0.49 -6.28 -6.78
C ASP A 107 -1.37 -7.37 -7.40
N LEU A 108 -0.84 -8.58 -7.49
CA LEU A 108 -1.56 -9.75 -7.98
C LEU A 108 -1.59 -10.89 -6.95
N SER A 109 -1.56 -10.57 -5.65
CA SER A 109 -1.57 -11.57 -4.58
C SER A 109 -2.70 -12.60 -4.70
N PHE A 110 -3.89 -12.17 -5.14
CA PHE A 110 -5.07 -13.02 -5.35
C PHE A 110 -4.96 -13.92 -6.61
N VAL A 111 -4.00 -13.64 -7.49
CA VAL A 111 -3.66 -14.49 -8.64
C VAL A 111 -2.50 -15.42 -8.30
N ALA A 112 -1.45 -14.87 -7.68
CA ALA A 112 -0.24 -15.60 -7.30
C ALA A 112 -0.51 -16.63 -6.20
N HIS A 113 -1.37 -16.30 -5.25
CA HIS A 113 -1.67 -17.05 -4.04
C HIS A 113 -3.18 -17.16 -3.81
N PRO A 114 -3.91 -17.91 -4.66
CA PRO A 114 -5.36 -18.05 -4.55
C PRO A 114 -5.81 -18.66 -3.22
N GLU A 115 -4.97 -19.43 -2.57
CA GLU A 115 -5.21 -20.06 -1.25
C GLU A 115 -5.36 -19.05 -0.10
N TRP A 116 -4.90 -17.81 -0.27
CA TRP A 116 -5.06 -16.74 0.73
C TRP A 116 -6.44 -16.07 0.69
N PHE A 117 -7.27 -16.46 -0.25
CA PHE A 117 -8.57 -15.83 -0.49
C PHE A 117 -9.72 -16.83 -0.46
N ARG A 118 -10.89 -16.39 -0.02
CA ARG A 118 -12.10 -17.21 -0.13
C ARG A 118 -12.38 -17.52 -1.60
N LEU A 119 -12.70 -18.76 -1.90
CA LEU A 119 -12.78 -19.31 -3.26
C LEU A 119 -13.61 -18.45 -4.24
N ARG A 120 -14.84 -18.08 -3.84
CA ARG A 120 -15.74 -17.29 -4.71
C ARG A 120 -15.25 -15.86 -4.89
N GLU A 121 -14.77 -15.23 -3.84
CA GLU A 121 -14.25 -13.86 -3.88
C GLU A 121 -12.97 -13.79 -4.70
N GLY A 122 -12.03 -14.70 -4.46
CA GLY A 122 -10.78 -14.80 -5.21
C GLY A 122 -11.02 -15.06 -6.70
N ALA A 123 -11.94 -15.99 -7.04
CA ALA A 123 -12.28 -16.27 -8.44
C ALA A 123 -12.88 -15.04 -9.15
N ARG A 124 -13.80 -14.33 -8.49
CA ARG A 124 -14.40 -13.09 -9.01
C ARG A 124 -13.34 -12.01 -9.23
N ARG A 125 -12.45 -11.78 -8.24
CA ARG A 125 -11.36 -10.79 -8.35
C ARG A 125 -10.44 -11.12 -9.52
N ARG A 126 -9.96 -12.36 -9.63
CA ARG A 126 -9.11 -12.81 -10.75
C ARG A 126 -9.76 -12.55 -12.10
N TRP A 127 -11.04 -12.91 -12.24
CA TRP A 127 -11.75 -12.72 -13.50
C TRP A 127 -11.90 -11.23 -13.84
N LEU A 128 -12.38 -10.41 -12.91
CA LEU A 128 -12.58 -8.97 -13.13
C LEU A 128 -11.27 -8.25 -13.45
N THR A 129 -10.21 -8.53 -12.70
CA THR A 129 -8.91 -7.90 -12.95
C THR A 129 -8.34 -8.30 -14.30
N ARG A 130 -8.43 -9.58 -14.67
CA ARG A 130 -8.01 -10.06 -16.00
C ARG A 130 -8.78 -9.37 -17.12
N GLN A 131 -10.11 -9.27 -17.01
CA GLN A 131 -10.92 -8.58 -18.00
C GLN A 131 -10.59 -7.08 -18.04
N SER A 132 -10.44 -6.44 -16.90
CA SER A 132 -10.10 -5.02 -16.83
C SER A 132 -8.74 -4.73 -17.46
N ALA A 133 -7.71 -5.52 -17.17
CA ALA A 133 -6.38 -5.38 -17.76
C ALA A 133 -6.39 -5.61 -19.28
N SER A 134 -7.13 -6.60 -19.74
CA SER A 134 -7.27 -6.90 -21.18
C SER A 134 -7.95 -5.77 -21.95
N HIS A 135 -9.04 -5.19 -21.41
CA HIS A 135 -9.82 -4.10 -22.03
C HIS A 135 -9.19 -2.72 -21.86
N ALA A 136 -8.30 -2.56 -20.89
CA ALA A 136 -7.65 -1.28 -20.63
C ALA A 136 -6.79 -0.83 -21.82
N ALA A 137 -6.86 0.45 -22.14
CA ALA A 137 -5.95 1.10 -23.08
C ALA A 137 -4.54 1.25 -22.48
N ALA A 138 -4.46 1.46 -21.14
CA ALA A 138 -3.22 1.44 -20.39
C ALA A 138 -3.43 0.86 -18.98
N VAL A 139 -2.40 0.20 -18.45
CA VAL A 139 -2.35 -0.35 -17.10
C VAL A 139 -1.25 0.35 -16.32
N ILE A 140 -1.58 0.95 -15.18
CA ILE A 140 -0.60 1.50 -14.25
C ILE A 140 -0.33 0.47 -13.16
N THR A 141 0.94 0.27 -12.83
CA THR A 141 1.36 -0.51 -11.67
C THR A 141 2.42 0.23 -10.87
N ILE A 142 2.75 -0.26 -9.66
CA ILE A 142 3.54 0.52 -8.69
C ILE A 142 4.98 0.04 -8.52
N SER A 143 5.37 -1.06 -9.18
CA SER A 143 6.71 -1.62 -9.13
C SER A 143 7.04 -2.43 -10.38
N GLU A 144 8.33 -2.62 -10.66
CA GLU A 144 8.79 -3.54 -11.72
C GLU A 144 8.44 -4.99 -11.39
N PHE A 145 8.42 -5.34 -10.10
CA PHE A 145 7.91 -6.65 -9.66
C PHE A 145 6.46 -6.87 -10.11
N SER A 146 5.56 -5.93 -9.80
CA SER A 146 4.16 -6.03 -10.20
C SER A 146 3.97 -6.00 -11.72
N LYS A 147 4.83 -5.28 -12.46
CA LYS A 147 4.83 -5.32 -13.93
C LYS A 147 5.14 -6.71 -14.46
N ARG A 148 6.17 -7.37 -13.93
CA ARG A 148 6.50 -8.76 -14.32
C ARG A 148 5.33 -9.70 -14.02
N GLU A 149 4.73 -9.59 -12.84
CA GLU A 149 3.56 -10.39 -12.46
C GLU A 149 2.36 -10.19 -13.41
N LEU A 150 2.12 -8.95 -13.89
CA LEU A 150 1.07 -8.66 -14.87
C LEU A 150 1.33 -9.34 -16.23
N ILE A 151 2.58 -9.31 -16.69
CA ILE A 151 2.98 -9.99 -17.93
C ILE A 151 2.87 -11.51 -17.75
N ASP A 152 3.49 -12.08 -16.73
CA ASP A 152 3.65 -13.52 -16.56
C ASP A 152 2.33 -14.21 -16.18
N ARG A 153 1.47 -13.57 -15.39
CA ARG A 153 0.27 -14.21 -14.84
C ARG A 153 -1.03 -13.82 -15.54
N LEU A 154 -1.10 -12.62 -16.11
CA LEU A 154 -2.30 -12.13 -16.77
C LEU A 154 -2.16 -11.98 -18.29
N ASP A 155 -0.95 -12.19 -18.82
CA ASP A 155 -0.63 -12.05 -20.25
C ASP A 155 -0.93 -10.64 -20.78
N VAL A 156 -0.63 -9.62 -19.96
CA VAL A 156 -0.81 -8.21 -20.33
C VAL A 156 0.37 -7.78 -21.20
N ASP A 157 0.08 -7.17 -22.35
CA ASP A 157 1.10 -6.61 -23.22
C ASP A 157 1.97 -5.58 -22.47
N ALA A 158 3.28 -5.81 -22.45
CA ALA A 158 4.25 -4.96 -21.77
C ALA A 158 4.19 -3.49 -22.23
N SER A 159 3.78 -3.22 -23.48
CA SER A 159 3.65 -1.88 -24.04
C SER A 159 2.50 -1.08 -23.44
N LYS A 160 1.51 -1.75 -22.84
CA LYS A 160 0.40 -1.12 -22.12
C LYS A 160 0.70 -0.84 -20.66
N ILE A 161 1.79 -1.41 -20.09
CA ILE A 161 2.07 -1.35 -18.66
C ILE A 161 3.04 -0.21 -18.35
N HIS A 162 2.59 0.71 -17.50
CA HIS A 162 3.36 1.85 -17.02
C HIS A 162 3.66 1.65 -15.52
N VAL A 163 4.94 1.64 -15.15
CA VAL A 163 5.35 1.57 -13.74
C VAL A 163 5.41 2.98 -13.18
N VAL A 164 4.51 3.28 -12.26
CA VAL A 164 4.38 4.59 -11.63
C VAL A 164 4.36 4.39 -10.11
N PRO A 165 5.54 4.37 -9.46
CA PRO A 165 5.62 4.23 -8.01
C PRO A 165 4.93 5.41 -7.30
N PRO A 166 4.11 5.15 -6.26
CA PRO A 166 3.52 6.21 -5.46
C PRO A 166 4.58 6.98 -4.67
N GLY A 167 4.22 8.15 -4.20
CA GLY A 167 5.06 8.89 -3.26
C GLY A 167 5.01 8.27 -1.86
N VAL A 168 6.06 8.52 -1.11
CA VAL A 168 6.14 8.23 0.32
C VAL A 168 6.33 9.54 1.06
N GLU A 169 5.41 9.83 1.96
CA GLU A 169 5.55 10.94 2.90
C GLU A 169 5.99 10.34 4.23
N GLY A 170 7.09 10.85 4.78
CA GLY A 170 7.42 10.54 6.17
C GLY A 170 6.29 11.04 7.06
N VAL A 171 5.85 10.21 7.99
CA VAL A 171 4.97 10.69 9.05
C VAL A 171 5.73 11.80 9.76
N VAL A 172 5.17 13.03 9.79
CA VAL A 172 5.84 14.17 10.41
C VAL A 172 5.99 13.87 11.90
N THR A 173 7.18 13.39 12.27
CA THR A 173 7.54 13.19 13.67
C THR A 173 8.31 14.42 14.13
N ALA A 174 8.06 14.87 15.35
CA ALA A 174 8.94 15.82 16.00
C ALA A 174 10.37 15.26 15.97
N ARG A 175 11.35 16.11 15.65
CA ARG A 175 12.76 15.72 15.58
C ARG A 175 13.13 14.93 16.83
N ARG A 176 13.61 13.70 16.66
CA ARG A 176 13.97 12.83 17.79
C ARG A 176 15.04 13.53 18.64
N SER A 177 14.67 13.89 19.87
CA SER A 177 15.59 14.37 20.89
C SER A 177 15.69 13.33 22.01
N GLY A 178 16.88 12.76 22.21
CA GLY A 178 17.16 11.82 23.30
C GLY A 178 17.14 10.32 22.87
N PRO A 179 17.46 9.43 23.82
CA PRO A 179 17.55 7.98 23.57
C PRO A 179 16.17 7.42 23.22
N VAL A 180 16.09 6.65 22.12
CA VAL A 180 14.87 5.96 21.68
C VAL A 180 14.76 4.63 22.43
N PRO A 181 13.66 4.35 23.13
CA PRO A 181 13.46 3.06 23.78
C PRO A 181 13.57 1.92 22.78
N PRO A 182 14.09 0.74 23.18
CA PRO A 182 14.22 -0.42 22.31
C PRO A 182 12.85 -1.02 21.99
N ARG A 183 12.20 -0.49 20.95
CA ARG A 183 10.84 -0.81 20.52
C ARG A 183 10.80 -1.26 19.07
N VAL A 184 10.14 -2.39 18.82
CA VAL A 184 9.79 -2.88 17.49
C VAL A 184 8.39 -2.39 17.13
N LEU A 185 8.18 -1.99 15.86
CA LEU A 185 6.89 -1.59 15.33
C LEU A 185 6.54 -2.42 14.10
N PHE A 186 5.31 -2.89 14.03
CA PHE A 186 4.67 -3.42 12.83
C PHE A 186 3.43 -2.56 12.51
N VAL A 187 3.24 -2.17 11.24
CA VAL A 187 2.06 -1.44 10.78
C VAL A 187 1.52 -2.07 9.51
N GLY A 188 0.24 -2.45 9.52
CA GLY A 188 -0.47 -2.95 8.36
C GLY A 188 -1.55 -3.96 8.70
N SER A 189 -2.50 -4.21 7.78
CA SER A 189 -3.49 -5.28 7.96
C SER A 189 -2.78 -6.62 8.19
N ILE A 190 -3.24 -7.38 9.16
CA ILE A 190 -2.63 -8.66 9.53
C ILE A 190 -3.21 -9.73 8.61
N PHE A 191 -2.40 -10.15 7.63
CA PHE A 191 -2.66 -11.29 6.75
C PHE A 191 -1.67 -12.40 7.06
N ASN A 192 -2.01 -13.66 6.76
CA ASN A 192 -1.13 -14.81 7.00
C ASN A 192 0.25 -14.64 6.37
N ARG A 193 0.30 -14.11 5.14
CA ARG A 193 1.55 -13.82 4.40
C ARG A 193 2.48 -12.81 5.08
N ARG A 194 2.01 -12.11 6.12
CA ARG A 194 2.78 -11.09 6.88
C ARG A 194 3.41 -11.63 8.16
N HIS A 195 3.23 -12.92 8.45
CA HIS A 195 3.91 -13.65 9.50
C HIS A 195 3.92 -12.95 10.87
N VAL A 196 2.83 -12.26 11.24
CA VAL A 196 2.79 -11.54 12.53
C VAL A 196 2.94 -12.48 13.74
N PRO A 197 2.37 -13.71 13.76
CA PRO A 197 2.69 -14.67 14.82
C PRO A 197 4.18 -15.02 14.90
N ASP A 198 4.87 -15.11 13.76
CA ASP A 198 6.31 -15.43 13.73
C ASP A 198 7.15 -14.24 14.20
N LEU A 199 6.72 -13.01 13.90
CA LEU A 199 7.32 -11.80 14.49
C LEU A 199 7.22 -11.81 16.01
N ILE A 200 6.06 -12.20 16.59
CA ILE A 200 5.88 -12.30 18.04
C ILE A 200 6.85 -13.34 18.62
N ARG A 201 6.98 -14.51 17.97
CA ARG A 201 7.91 -15.58 18.38
C ARG A 201 9.38 -15.14 18.28
N ALA A 202 9.76 -14.46 17.19
CA ALA A 202 11.10 -13.94 16.99
C ALA A 202 11.46 -12.84 18.01
N PHE A 203 10.47 -12.06 18.48
CA PHE A 203 10.66 -11.06 19.52
C PHE A 203 10.79 -11.66 20.92
N ALA A 204 10.26 -12.86 21.19
CA ALA A 204 10.24 -13.45 22.53
C ALA A 204 11.64 -13.62 23.18
N PRO A 205 12.70 -14.11 22.49
CA PRO A 205 14.05 -14.17 23.07
C PRO A 205 14.57 -12.78 23.46
N ILE A 206 14.31 -11.74 22.64
CA ILE A 206 14.75 -10.37 22.91
C ILE A 206 14.06 -9.83 24.17
N ALA A 207 12.75 -10.04 24.29
CA ALA A 207 11.97 -9.58 25.44
C ALA A 207 12.44 -10.25 26.76
N ARG A 208 12.85 -11.53 26.70
CA ARG A 208 13.40 -12.26 27.87
C ARG A 208 14.78 -11.74 28.25
N ALA A 209 15.67 -11.47 27.27
CA ALA A 209 17.01 -10.94 27.52
C ALA A 209 16.96 -9.45 27.93
N HIS A 210 16.00 -8.68 27.44
CA HIS A 210 15.87 -7.24 27.64
C HIS A 210 14.45 -6.87 28.08
N PRO A 211 14.09 -6.99 29.36
CA PRO A 211 12.70 -6.78 29.83
C PRO A 211 12.10 -5.40 29.56
N GLY A 212 12.95 -4.38 29.28
CA GLY A 212 12.52 -3.02 28.90
C GLY A 212 12.11 -2.85 27.43
N THR A 213 12.19 -3.91 26.62
CA THR A 213 11.80 -3.87 25.19
C THR A 213 10.29 -4.04 25.01
N SER A 214 9.77 -3.55 23.88
CA SER A 214 8.36 -3.74 23.53
C SER A 214 8.16 -3.91 22.01
N LEU A 215 7.05 -4.56 21.66
CA LEU A 215 6.56 -4.72 20.29
C LEU A 215 5.16 -4.12 20.20
N ASP A 216 4.99 -3.10 19.34
CA ASP A 216 3.69 -2.57 18.97
C ASP A 216 3.26 -3.12 17.60
N ILE A 217 2.09 -3.73 17.54
CA ILE A 217 1.47 -4.25 16.33
C ILE A 217 0.24 -3.41 16.02
N VAL A 218 0.23 -2.73 14.86
CA VAL A 218 -0.88 -1.88 14.44
C VAL A 218 -1.55 -2.48 13.22
N GLY A 219 -2.84 -2.79 13.31
CA GLY A 219 -3.65 -3.21 12.19
C GLY A 219 -4.78 -4.17 12.54
N ASP A 220 -5.77 -4.19 11.64
CA ASP A 220 -6.90 -5.11 11.73
C ASP A 220 -6.49 -6.53 11.33
N ASN A 221 -6.94 -7.53 12.09
CA ASN A 221 -6.67 -8.92 11.80
C ASN A 221 -7.61 -9.45 10.71
N ARG A 222 -7.04 -9.64 9.52
CA ARG A 222 -7.70 -10.16 8.31
C ARG A 222 -7.11 -11.50 7.88
N SER A 223 -6.48 -12.22 8.81
CA SER A 223 -5.89 -13.53 8.53
C SER A 223 -6.94 -14.54 8.07
N TYR A 224 -6.59 -15.35 7.07
CA TYR A 224 -7.40 -16.45 6.59
C TYR A 224 -6.50 -17.63 6.16
N PRO A 225 -6.62 -18.83 6.79
CA PRO A 225 -7.41 -19.11 8.01
C PRO A 225 -7.06 -18.18 9.18
N HIS A 226 -8.01 -17.97 10.10
CA HIS A 226 -7.86 -17.04 11.22
C HIS A 226 -6.70 -17.43 12.13
N GLN A 227 -5.84 -16.46 12.47
CA GLN A 227 -4.72 -16.60 13.43
C GLN A 227 -5.05 -15.78 14.68
N ASP A 228 -5.07 -16.42 15.82
CA ASP A 228 -5.29 -15.75 17.12
C ASP A 228 -3.96 -15.18 17.66
N LEU A 229 -3.78 -13.88 17.51
CA LEU A 229 -2.58 -13.20 18.01
C LEU A 229 -2.52 -13.16 19.53
N GLN A 230 -3.67 -13.07 20.22
CA GLN A 230 -3.70 -13.04 21.68
C GLN A 230 -3.25 -14.38 22.24
N GLN A 231 -3.67 -15.48 21.61
CA GLN A 231 -3.19 -16.81 21.96
C GLN A 231 -1.67 -16.93 21.76
N THR A 232 -1.12 -16.40 20.65
CA THR A 232 0.33 -16.40 20.40
C THR A 232 1.08 -15.58 21.45
N ILE A 233 0.59 -14.37 21.77
CA ILE A 233 1.17 -13.50 22.82
C ILE A 233 1.18 -14.20 24.18
N ALA A 234 0.07 -14.88 24.52
CA ALA A 234 -0.05 -15.60 25.79
C ALA A 234 0.88 -16.83 25.85
N ALA A 235 0.98 -17.59 24.75
CA ALA A 235 1.85 -18.76 24.66
C ALA A 235 3.33 -18.40 24.83
N GLU A 236 3.76 -17.23 24.33
CA GLU A 236 5.12 -16.71 24.50
C GLU A 236 5.33 -15.92 25.80
N GLN A 237 4.28 -15.75 26.63
CA GLN A 237 4.32 -15.01 27.91
C GLN A 237 4.70 -13.52 27.74
N LEU A 238 4.21 -12.88 26.67
CA LEU A 238 4.58 -11.52 26.26
C LEU A 238 3.51 -10.47 26.51
N GLN A 239 2.52 -10.72 27.38
CA GLN A 239 1.37 -9.81 27.60
C GLN A 239 1.79 -8.42 28.10
N ALA A 240 2.95 -8.33 28.78
CA ALA A 240 3.48 -7.05 29.26
C ALA A 240 4.25 -6.26 28.18
N GLN A 241 4.85 -6.93 27.18
CA GLN A 241 5.75 -6.33 26.20
C GLN A 241 5.12 -6.18 24.81
N VAL A 242 4.10 -6.97 24.45
CA VAL A 242 3.44 -6.89 23.13
C VAL A 242 2.08 -6.23 23.24
N ARG A 243 1.86 -5.18 22.44
CA ARG A 243 0.60 -4.45 22.36
C ARG A 243 0.04 -4.54 20.95
N TRP A 244 -1.20 -4.98 20.82
CA TRP A 244 -1.90 -5.01 19.56
C TRP A 244 -2.99 -3.94 19.51
N HIS A 245 -2.82 -2.99 18.57
CA HIS A 245 -3.73 -1.88 18.27
C HIS A 245 -4.50 -2.21 16.97
N ARG A 246 -5.80 -2.47 17.06
CA ARG A 246 -6.61 -2.77 15.86
C ARG A 246 -6.70 -1.58 14.91
N TYR A 247 -6.79 -0.39 15.48
CA TYR A 247 -6.81 0.89 14.78
C TYR A 247 -6.17 1.96 15.65
N VAL A 248 -5.49 2.88 15.00
CA VAL A 248 -4.92 4.10 15.61
C VAL A 248 -5.20 5.29 14.71
N THR A 249 -5.30 6.48 15.29
CA THR A 249 -5.37 7.74 14.54
C THR A 249 -4.01 8.06 13.89
N ASP A 250 -4.01 8.97 12.91
CA ASP A 250 -2.75 9.40 12.27
C ASP A 250 -1.76 10.01 13.29
N ALA A 251 -2.25 10.73 14.31
CA ALA A 251 -1.44 11.28 15.38
C ALA A 251 -0.81 10.18 16.25
N GLU A 252 -1.59 9.18 16.66
CA GLU A 252 -1.09 8.04 17.42
C GLU A 252 -0.08 7.22 16.60
N LEU A 253 -0.35 7.04 15.29
CA LEU A 253 0.58 6.36 14.38
C LEU A 253 1.92 7.12 14.29
N ALA A 254 1.87 8.45 14.19
CA ALA A 254 3.06 9.29 14.20
C ALA A 254 3.87 9.12 15.48
N GLU A 255 3.22 9.06 16.64
CA GLU A 255 3.89 8.79 17.92
C GLU A 255 4.52 7.38 17.97
N LEU A 256 3.85 6.37 17.44
CA LEU A 256 4.39 5.01 17.40
C LEU A 256 5.65 4.94 16.52
N TYR A 257 5.65 5.56 15.34
CA TYR A 257 6.85 5.69 14.53
C TYR A 257 7.95 6.49 15.25
N ALA A 258 7.62 7.60 15.90
CA ALA A 258 8.59 8.40 16.62
C ALA A 258 9.27 7.63 17.77
N ARG A 259 8.59 6.68 18.37
CA ARG A 259 9.08 5.84 19.48
C ARG A 259 9.70 4.52 19.02
N ALA A 260 9.52 4.11 17.76
CA ALA A 260 10.06 2.86 17.26
C ALA A 260 11.58 2.94 17.03
N ARG A 261 12.30 1.91 17.42
CA ARG A 261 13.74 1.76 17.18
C ARG A 261 14.00 1.00 15.88
N THR A 262 13.16 0.01 15.59
CA THR A 262 13.16 -0.77 14.36
C THR A 262 11.73 -1.07 13.93
N PHE A 263 11.56 -1.26 12.64
CA PHE A 263 10.32 -1.68 12.01
C PHE A 263 10.44 -3.14 11.56
N ALA A 264 9.39 -3.94 11.71
CA ALA A 264 9.41 -5.32 11.25
C ALA A 264 8.24 -5.56 10.28
N PHE A 265 8.54 -6.11 9.09
CA PHE A 265 7.51 -6.40 8.10
C PHE A 265 7.85 -7.66 7.30
N LEU A 266 7.48 -8.81 7.88
CA LEU A 266 7.82 -10.13 7.37
C LEU A 266 6.81 -10.57 6.30
N SER A 267 6.64 -9.79 5.23
CA SER A 267 5.67 -10.11 4.18
C SER A 267 6.30 -10.88 3.03
N GLU A 268 5.72 -12.03 2.68
CA GLU A 268 6.15 -12.85 1.54
C GLU A 268 5.76 -12.23 0.19
N TYR A 269 4.73 -11.39 0.17
CA TYR A 269 4.21 -10.83 -1.07
C TYR A 269 3.57 -9.46 -0.86
N GLU A 270 4.04 -8.46 -1.58
CA GLU A 270 3.49 -7.11 -1.65
C GLU A 270 3.59 -6.57 -3.09
N GLY A 271 2.81 -5.54 -3.41
CA GLY A 271 2.99 -4.82 -4.67
C GLY A 271 4.20 -3.88 -4.66
N LEU A 272 4.51 -3.28 -3.49
CA LEU A 272 5.66 -2.41 -3.27
C LEU A 272 6.17 -2.45 -1.83
N GLY A 273 5.26 -2.46 -0.83
CA GLY A 273 5.64 -2.36 0.58
C GLY A 273 5.77 -0.91 1.05
N LEU A 274 4.67 -0.16 1.03
CA LEU A 274 4.67 1.27 1.43
C LEU A 274 5.02 1.47 2.90
N THR A 275 4.56 0.61 3.81
CA THR A 275 4.78 0.78 5.26
C THR A 275 6.24 0.66 5.68
N PRO A 276 7.09 -0.23 5.13
CA PRO A 276 8.53 -0.16 5.32
C PRO A 276 9.16 1.15 4.83
N LEU A 277 8.70 1.69 3.72
CA LEU A 277 9.20 2.97 3.19
C LEU A 277 8.76 4.15 4.07
N GLU A 278 7.54 4.14 4.60
CA GLU A 278 7.06 5.10 5.60
C GLU A 278 7.92 5.05 6.87
N ALA A 279 8.29 3.84 7.32
CA ALA A 279 9.20 3.66 8.45
C ALA A 279 10.59 4.28 8.16
N LEU A 280 11.18 3.98 7.01
CA LEU A 280 12.46 4.57 6.59
C LEU A 280 12.40 6.10 6.51
N ALA A 281 11.32 6.66 5.96
CA ALA A 281 11.12 8.10 5.86
C ALA A 281 11.01 8.78 7.24
N THR A 282 10.67 8.04 8.28
CA THR A 282 10.70 8.51 9.69
C THR A 282 11.99 8.17 10.44
N GLY A 283 12.99 7.60 9.75
CA GLY A 283 14.27 7.20 10.33
C GLY A 283 14.19 5.91 11.16
N VAL A 284 13.26 5.02 10.85
CA VAL A 284 13.11 3.69 11.48
C VAL A 284 13.56 2.61 10.49
N PRO A 285 14.71 1.95 10.73
CA PRO A 285 15.23 0.92 9.83
C PRO A 285 14.39 -0.36 9.91
N PRO A 286 14.04 -0.98 8.77
CA PRO A 286 13.20 -2.17 8.75
C PRO A 286 14.00 -3.48 8.72
N VAL A 287 13.39 -4.53 9.30
CA VAL A 287 13.68 -5.94 9.04
C VAL A 287 12.57 -6.49 8.14
N LEU A 288 12.93 -7.05 7.00
CA LEU A 288 12.03 -7.53 5.95
C LEU A 288 12.30 -8.99 5.61
N LEU A 289 11.35 -9.66 4.98
CA LEU A 289 11.68 -10.90 4.26
C LEU A 289 12.44 -10.58 2.97
N ASP A 290 13.39 -11.45 2.63
CA ASP A 290 14.18 -11.35 1.40
C ASP A 290 13.32 -11.75 0.20
N THR A 291 12.62 -10.77 -0.35
CA THR A 291 11.76 -10.92 -1.51
C THR A 291 12.15 -9.94 -2.63
N PRO A 292 11.89 -10.27 -3.90
CA PRO A 292 12.22 -9.36 -5.01
C PRO A 292 11.66 -7.95 -4.82
N VAL A 293 10.42 -7.83 -4.35
CA VAL A 293 9.76 -6.53 -4.14
C VAL A 293 10.34 -5.77 -2.94
N ALA A 294 10.73 -6.45 -1.86
CA ALA A 294 11.38 -5.81 -0.72
C ALA A 294 12.77 -5.26 -1.11
N ARG A 295 13.52 -6.02 -1.90
CA ARG A 295 14.81 -5.55 -2.48
C ARG A 295 14.63 -4.39 -3.44
N GLU A 296 13.59 -4.41 -4.28
CA GLU A 296 13.26 -3.30 -5.20
C GLU A 296 12.94 -2.01 -4.43
N SER A 297 12.14 -2.11 -3.35
CA SER A 297 11.66 -0.94 -2.61
C SER A 297 12.69 -0.38 -1.63
N CYS A 298 13.34 -1.22 -0.83
CA CYS A 298 14.21 -0.77 0.26
C CYS A 298 15.70 -0.93 -0.03
N GLY A 299 16.12 -1.69 -1.05
CA GLY A 299 17.51 -1.82 -1.49
C GLY A 299 18.47 -2.15 -0.35
N ALA A 300 19.45 -1.27 -0.11
CA ALA A 300 20.40 -1.40 1.00
C ALA A 300 19.88 -0.82 2.33
N ALA A 301 18.68 -0.23 2.35
CA ALA A 301 18.12 0.43 3.53
C ALA A 301 17.27 -0.49 4.42
N ALA A 302 17.56 -1.79 4.43
CA ALA A 302 16.88 -2.79 5.26
C ALA A 302 17.81 -3.96 5.62
N LEU A 303 17.46 -4.70 6.68
CA LEU A 303 17.96 -6.05 6.89
C LEU A 303 16.94 -7.05 6.34
N TYR A 304 17.45 -8.16 5.76
CA TYR A 304 16.63 -9.13 5.06
C TYR A 304 16.84 -10.51 5.61
N GLU A 305 15.74 -11.22 5.87
CA GLU A 305 15.75 -12.57 6.44
C GLU A 305 14.91 -13.52 5.60
N ASN A 306 15.22 -14.79 5.65
CA ASN A 306 14.43 -15.81 4.98
C ASN A 306 13.13 -16.09 5.74
N VAL A 307 12.09 -16.47 5.01
CA VAL A 307 10.84 -16.96 5.62
C VAL A 307 11.11 -18.15 6.53
N ASN A 308 10.45 -18.19 7.69
CA ASN A 308 10.60 -19.22 8.72
C ASN A 308 11.96 -19.30 9.44
N ASP A 309 12.91 -18.38 9.18
CA ASP A 309 14.16 -18.30 9.95
C ASP A 309 13.98 -17.36 11.17
N LEU A 310 13.28 -17.86 12.19
CA LEU A 310 13.05 -17.10 13.42
C LEU A 310 14.35 -16.69 14.13
N PRO A 311 15.40 -17.55 14.25
CA PRO A 311 16.66 -17.14 14.86
C PRO A 311 17.36 -16.00 14.10
N ALA A 312 17.35 -15.99 12.77
CA ALA A 312 17.92 -14.89 11.99
C ALA A 312 17.09 -13.61 12.14
N THR A 313 15.76 -13.71 12.08
CA THR A 313 14.86 -12.59 12.35
C THR A 313 15.09 -11.98 13.74
N THR A 314 15.27 -12.82 14.77
CA THR A 314 15.62 -12.37 16.13
C THR A 314 16.91 -11.57 16.13
N ARG A 315 18.00 -12.10 15.53
CA ARG A 315 19.31 -11.42 15.45
C ARG A 315 19.21 -10.08 14.69
N ALA A 316 18.47 -10.04 13.58
CA ALA A 316 18.29 -8.81 12.80
C ALA A 316 17.55 -7.73 13.61
N LEU A 317 16.46 -8.09 14.30
CA LEU A 317 15.75 -7.19 15.20
C LEU A 317 16.66 -6.69 16.32
N GLU A 318 17.38 -7.58 16.98
CA GLU A 318 18.31 -7.26 18.07
C GLU A 318 19.43 -6.31 17.59
N SER A 319 20.01 -6.57 16.41
CA SER A 319 21.03 -5.71 15.81
C SER A 319 20.52 -4.29 15.57
N LEU A 320 19.34 -4.10 14.97
CA LEU A 320 18.77 -2.76 14.76
C LEU A 320 18.31 -2.08 16.06
N MET A 321 18.03 -2.86 17.10
CA MET A 321 17.64 -2.32 18.41
C MET A 321 18.83 -1.85 19.24
N PHE A 322 20.00 -2.53 19.16
CA PHE A 322 21.08 -2.33 20.12
C PHE A 322 22.45 -2.02 19.49
N ASP A 323 22.67 -2.24 18.19
CA ASP A 323 23.92 -1.87 17.50
C ASP A 323 23.71 -0.59 16.65
N GLU A 324 24.23 0.54 17.14
CA GLU A 324 24.14 1.83 16.44
C GLU A 324 24.86 1.80 15.09
N ARG A 325 25.96 1.06 14.95
CA ARG A 325 26.72 1.02 13.67
C ARG A 325 25.92 0.35 12.56
N ILE A 326 25.26 -0.78 12.90
CA ILE A 326 24.40 -1.48 11.93
C ILE A 326 23.20 -0.59 11.57
N ARG A 327 22.57 0.02 12.58
CA ARG A 327 21.47 0.94 12.40
C ARG A 327 21.83 2.12 11.50
N ASP A 328 22.94 2.80 11.80
CA ASP A 328 23.41 3.96 11.02
C ASP A 328 23.77 3.57 9.59
N HIS A 329 24.39 2.39 9.41
CA HIS A 329 24.70 1.87 8.07
C HIS A 329 23.42 1.68 7.22
N VAL A 330 22.38 1.06 7.78
CA VAL A 330 21.09 0.85 7.10
C VAL A 330 20.43 2.21 6.79
N LEU A 331 20.40 3.12 7.75
CA LEU A 331 19.78 4.44 7.56
C LEU A 331 20.55 5.35 6.59
N ALA A 332 21.85 5.18 6.47
CA ALA A 332 22.65 5.94 5.49
C ALA A 332 22.22 5.67 4.04
N ALA A 333 21.67 4.49 3.75
CA ALA A 333 21.15 4.16 2.43
C ALA A 333 19.73 4.71 2.17
N ALA A 334 18.98 5.07 3.22
CA ALA A 334 17.56 5.45 3.11
C ALA A 334 17.30 6.65 2.16
N PRO A 335 18.08 7.74 2.15
CA PRO A 335 17.82 8.86 1.23
C PRO A 335 17.85 8.48 -0.26
N ALA A 336 18.77 7.62 -0.65
CA ALA A 336 18.88 7.15 -2.04
C ALA A 336 17.66 6.32 -2.45
N GLU A 337 17.23 5.41 -1.58
CA GLU A 337 16.07 4.56 -1.83
C GLU A 337 14.76 5.38 -1.84
N LEU A 338 14.56 6.25 -0.86
CA LEU A 338 13.37 7.10 -0.74
C LEU A 338 13.22 8.10 -1.89
N SER A 339 14.32 8.55 -2.49
CA SER A 339 14.29 9.47 -3.64
C SER A 339 13.54 8.91 -4.86
N LYS A 340 13.37 7.58 -4.94
CA LYS A 340 12.62 6.90 -5.99
C LYS A 340 11.10 7.13 -5.88
N PHE A 341 10.58 7.51 -4.71
CA PHE A 341 9.16 7.57 -4.38
C PHE A 341 8.70 9.02 -4.14
N SER A 342 8.10 9.62 -5.16
CA SER A 342 7.67 11.03 -5.12
C SER A 342 6.25 11.18 -5.65
N TRP A 343 5.35 11.76 -4.83
CA TRP A 343 3.98 12.04 -5.24
C TRP A 343 3.90 12.98 -6.45
N SER A 344 4.78 13.98 -6.50
CA SER A 344 4.84 14.90 -7.65
C SER A 344 5.24 14.17 -8.94
N ARG A 345 6.18 13.21 -8.86
CA ARG A 345 6.54 12.36 -10.01
C ARG A 345 5.38 11.43 -10.36
N ALA A 346 4.82 10.71 -9.38
CA ALA A 346 3.69 9.81 -9.60
C ALA A 346 2.51 10.51 -10.27
N ALA A 347 2.16 11.72 -9.84
CA ALA A 347 1.08 12.50 -10.43
C ALA A 347 1.36 12.92 -11.87
N ARG A 348 2.59 13.37 -12.17
CA ARG A 348 3.01 13.72 -13.54
C ARG A 348 3.02 12.51 -14.47
N ASP A 349 3.59 11.41 -14.02
CA ASP A 349 3.71 10.19 -14.83
C ASP A 349 2.33 9.58 -15.08
N THR A 350 1.43 9.58 -14.10
CA THR A 350 0.02 9.18 -14.29
C THR A 350 -0.67 10.08 -15.31
N MET A 351 -0.45 11.40 -15.25
CA MET A 351 -1.03 12.34 -16.22
C MET A 351 -0.50 12.09 -17.63
N ALA A 352 0.79 11.82 -17.79
CA ALA A 352 1.38 11.47 -19.07
C ALA A 352 0.76 10.18 -19.67
N VAL A 353 0.42 9.20 -18.83
CA VAL A 353 -0.33 8.01 -19.29
C VAL A 353 -1.72 8.39 -19.80
N PHE A 354 -2.43 9.28 -19.11
CA PHE A 354 -3.74 9.75 -19.57
C PHE A 354 -3.64 10.48 -20.92
N GLU A 355 -2.68 11.40 -21.06
CA GLU A 355 -2.45 12.17 -22.30
C GLU A 355 -2.08 11.26 -23.47
N GLY A 356 -1.20 10.30 -23.26
CA GLY A 356 -0.82 9.32 -24.29
C GLY A 356 -1.93 8.34 -24.67
N THR A 357 -2.92 8.16 -23.79
CA THR A 357 -4.08 7.28 -24.03
C THR A 357 -5.23 8.04 -24.73
N GLY A 358 -5.51 9.29 -24.33
CA GLY A 358 -6.61 10.08 -24.87
C GLY A 358 -6.33 10.66 -26.25
N SER A 359 -5.09 10.62 -26.72
CA SER A 359 -4.67 11.15 -28.04
C SER A 359 -4.76 10.10 -29.15
N ARG A 360 -5.18 8.88 -28.85
CA ARG A 360 -5.38 7.77 -29.81
C ARG A 360 -6.85 7.61 -30.11
#